data_3168933dc16c1be5c8f09e0402689e50
#
_entry.id   3168933dc16c1be5c8f09e0402689e50
#
_cell.length_a   1.000
_cell.length_b   1.000
_cell.length_c   1.000
_cell.angle_alpha   90.00
_cell.angle_beta   90.00
_cell.angle_gamma   90.00
#
_symmetry.space_group_name_H-M   'P 1'
#
loop_
_entity.id
_entity.type
_entity.pdbx_description
1 polymer ?
#
loop_
_entity_poly.entity_id
_entity_poly.type
_entity_poly.pdbx_seq_one_letter_code
_entity_poly.pdbx_strand_id
1 'polypeptide(L)'
;MHHFDYSGGRLHCEEVPLQRIADEVGTPAYIYSERTLRRHVRVFEEAFQSIPHLTCYAVKANSNVNILRRFSEWGTGFEIVSGGELFRVLKAAGSASKVIFDGPGKTAAEIRFALESDILFLNVESGAEADLIIETARRLGTKARISIRTNPNVDPKTHPYISTGMKKHKFGVGISEARELYLRLKNIPEIELVGVTCHMGSQITQMGPFVEALASIGALIGDLKSNGIPLQYLDFGGGLGITYNGEEPPSPSCYAGAIIDATKNLGMTVVLEPGRVIVGNAGILLSRVVVRKSQGDKHFVIIDAGMNDLIRPPLYGSHHNIW
;
A
#
# COMPACT_ATOMS: atom_id res chain seq x y z
N MET A 1 -8.05 -6.30 18.03
CA MET A 1 -7.31 -7.40 18.69
C MET A 1 -5.93 -7.47 18.05
N HIS A 2 -4.87 -7.27 18.79
CA HIS A 2 -3.52 -6.98 18.28
C HIS A 2 -2.42 -7.80 18.96
N HIS A 3 -2.76 -8.80 19.79
CA HIS A 3 -1.86 -9.69 20.54
C HIS A 3 -0.77 -8.96 21.39
N PHE A 4 -1.14 -7.78 21.90
CA PHE A 4 -0.42 -7.08 22.95
C PHE A 4 -1.35 -7.02 24.17
N ASP A 5 -1.07 -7.82 25.20
CA ASP A 5 -1.99 -8.02 26.32
C ASP A 5 -1.23 -8.05 27.64
N TYR A 6 -1.88 -7.59 28.72
CA TYR A 6 -1.34 -7.72 30.06
C TYR A 6 -1.56 -9.13 30.62
N SER A 7 -0.49 -9.78 31.08
CA SER A 7 -0.52 -11.05 31.78
C SER A 7 0.37 -10.94 33.03
N GLY A 8 -0.20 -11.27 34.20
CA GLY A 8 0.53 -11.14 35.48
C GLY A 8 1.05 -9.72 35.74
N GLY A 9 0.34 -8.68 35.33
CA GLY A 9 0.72 -7.28 35.48
C GLY A 9 1.86 -6.81 34.56
N ARG A 10 2.27 -7.62 33.57
CA ARG A 10 3.29 -7.28 32.58
C ARG A 10 2.70 -7.28 31.19
N LEU A 11 3.09 -6.32 30.36
CA LEU A 11 2.68 -6.25 28.95
C LEU A 11 3.51 -7.25 28.13
N HIS A 12 2.82 -8.03 27.30
CA HIS A 12 3.40 -9.03 26.41
C HIS A 12 3.12 -8.70 24.96
N CYS A 13 4.03 -9.10 24.08
CA CYS A 13 3.74 -9.31 22.65
C CYS A 13 3.61 -10.83 22.46
N GLU A 14 2.41 -11.29 22.17
CA GLU A 14 2.08 -12.73 22.16
C GLU A 14 2.44 -13.38 23.51
N GLU A 15 3.36 -14.34 23.56
CA GLU A 15 3.84 -14.98 24.82
C GLU A 15 5.08 -14.33 25.38
N VAL A 16 5.67 -13.31 24.72
CA VAL A 16 6.95 -12.73 25.12
C VAL A 16 6.73 -11.46 25.95
N PRO A 17 7.19 -11.41 27.22
CA PRO A 17 7.15 -10.18 28.00
C PRO A 17 7.97 -9.07 27.34
N LEU A 18 7.41 -7.87 27.21
CA LEU A 18 8.13 -6.74 26.59
C LEU A 18 9.40 -6.35 27.38
N GLN A 19 9.39 -6.54 28.69
CA GLN A 19 10.59 -6.33 29.52
C GLN A 19 11.78 -7.18 29.05
N ARG A 20 11.52 -8.47 28.74
CA ARG A 20 12.54 -9.36 28.19
C ARG A 20 13.11 -8.85 26.88
N ILE A 21 12.23 -8.37 25.97
CA ILE A 21 12.67 -7.79 24.69
C ILE A 21 13.53 -6.56 24.95
N ALA A 22 13.12 -5.66 25.86
CA ALA A 22 13.89 -4.46 26.20
C ALA A 22 15.27 -4.80 26.77
N ASP A 23 15.38 -5.88 27.55
CA ASP A 23 16.64 -6.29 28.19
C ASP A 23 17.58 -6.99 27.18
N GLU A 24 17.06 -7.75 26.24
CA GLU A 24 17.84 -8.48 25.22
C GLU A 24 18.24 -7.61 24.01
N VAL A 25 17.33 -6.73 23.54
CA VAL A 25 17.49 -5.97 22.29
C VAL A 25 17.81 -4.50 22.55
N GLY A 26 17.38 -3.97 23.71
CA GLY A 26 17.48 -2.55 24.05
C GLY A 26 16.25 -1.76 23.65
N THR A 27 16.28 -0.44 23.94
CA THR A 27 15.26 0.54 23.59
C THR A 27 15.94 1.81 23.02
N PRO A 28 15.27 2.61 22.15
CA PRO A 28 13.93 2.39 21.63
C PRO A 28 13.91 1.25 20.61
N ALA A 29 12.80 0.51 20.54
CA ALA A 29 12.65 -0.60 19.58
C ALA A 29 11.21 -0.69 19.06
N TYR A 30 11.05 -0.97 17.75
CA TYR A 30 9.76 -1.34 17.18
C TYR A 30 9.55 -2.84 17.30
N ILE A 31 8.42 -3.24 17.87
CA ILE A 31 8.04 -4.64 18.07
C ILE A 31 6.77 -4.91 17.27
N TYR A 32 6.80 -5.97 16.46
CA TYR A 32 5.65 -6.41 15.66
C TYR A 32 5.21 -7.81 16.07
N SER A 33 3.89 -8.00 16.25
CA SER A 33 3.30 -9.33 16.46
C SER A 33 3.10 -10.04 15.11
N GLU A 34 3.74 -11.19 14.93
CA GLU A 34 3.58 -12.04 13.75
C GLU A 34 2.14 -12.56 13.62
N ARG A 35 1.52 -12.94 14.74
CA ARG A 35 0.12 -13.40 14.77
C ARG A 35 -0.86 -12.33 14.33
N THR A 36 -0.61 -11.09 14.74
CA THR A 36 -1.44 -9.96 14.30
C THR A 36 -1.30 -9.71 12.81
N LEU A 37 -0.07 -9.67 12.30
CA LEU A 37 0.21 -9.52 10.87
C LEU A 37 -0.47 -10.62 10.05
N ARG A 38 -0.27 -11.89 10.43
CA ARG A 38 -0.87 -13.04 9.76
C ARG A 38 -2.40 -13.01 9.78
N ARG A 39 -2.98 -12.65 10.92
CA ARG A 39 -4.43 -12.47 11.03
C ARG A 39 -4.94 -11.39 10.10
N HIS A 40 -4.28 -10.23 10.02
CA HIS A 40 -4.71 -9.13 9.16
C HIS A 40 -4.65 -9.52 7.68
N VAL A 41 -3.57 -10.16 7.22
CA VAL A 41 -3.47 -10.69 5.86
C VAL A 41 -4.61 -11.66 5.60
N ARG A 42 -4.82 -12.65 6.48
CA ARG A 42 -5.87 -13.66 6.31
C ARG A 42 -7.26 -13.05 6.22
N VAL A 43 -7.62 -12.13 7.13
CA VAL A 43 -8.94 -11.47 7.12
C VAL A 43 -9.16 -10.66 5.85
N PHE A 44 -8.10 -10.06 5.31
CA PHE A 44 -8.16 -9.30 4.07
C PHE A 44 -8.35 -10.24 2.86
N GLU A 45 -7.58 -11.31 2.76
CA GLU A 45 -7.71 -12.36 1.73
C GLU A 45 -9.09 -13.02 1.75
N GLU A 46 -9.56 -13.43 2.93
CA GLU A 46 -10.89 -14.06 3.09
C GLU A 46 -12.02 -13.14 2.63
N ALA A 47 -11.88 -11.83 2.79
CA ALA A 47 -12.89 -10.85 2.37
C ALA A 47 -13.07 -10.80 0.84
N PHE A 48 -12.05 -11.10 0.05
CA PHE A 48 -12.08 -11.07 -1.42
C PHE A 48 -12.15 -12.46 -2.09
N GLN A 49 -12.22 -13.55 -1.32
CA GLN A 49 -12.15 -14.93 -1.84
C GLN A 49 -13.19 -15.29 -2.90
N SER A 50 -14.29 -14.52 -3.04
CA SER A 50 -15.37 -14.78 -4.00
C SER A 50 -15.08 -14.31 -5.42
N ILE A 51 -13.99 -13.54 -5.64
CA ILE A 51 -13.56 -13.06 -6.96
C ILE A 51 -12.07 -13.34 -7.20
N PRO A 52 -11.63 -13.41 -8.47
CA PRO A 52 -10.20 -13.38 -8.78
C PRO A 52 -9.56 -12.10 -8.22
N HIS A 53 -8.61 -12.25 -7.29
CA HIS A 53 -7.91 -11.12 -6.68
C HIS A 53 -6.45 -11.44 -6.40
N LEU A 54 -5.66 -10.38 -6.20
CA LEU A 54 -4.27 -10.43 -5.77
C LEU A 54 -4.05 -9.34 -4.72
N THR A 55 -3.67 -9.72 -3.52
CA THR A 55 -3.25 -8.77 -2.50
C THR A 55 -1.76 -8.50 -2.62
N CYS A 56 -1.39 -7.26 -2.94
CA CYS A 56 -0.03 -6.77 -3.02
C CYS A 56 0.25 -5.86 -1.80
N TYR A 57 0.98 -6.37 -0.82
CA TYR A 57 1.31 -5.57 0.36
C TYR A 57 2.12 -4.32 -0.02
N ALA A 58 1.66 -3.13 0.42
CA ALA A 58 2.34 -1.86 0.16
C ALA A 58 3.61 -1.73 1.02
N VAL A 59 4.78 -1.97 0.40
CA VAL A 59 6.09 -2.05 1.08
C VAL A 59 6.46 -0.76 1.82
N LYS A 60 6.04 0.39 1.30
CA LYS A 60 6.21 1.72 1.94
C LYS A 60 5.65 1.81 3.37
N ALA A 61 4.70 0.95 3.75
CA ALA A 61 4.15 0.93 5.11
C ALA A 61 5.12 0.34 6.13
N ASN A 62 5.85 -0.70 5.77
CA ASN A 62 6.99 -1.24 6.52
C ASN A 62 7.85 -2.14 5.61
N SER A 63 9.05 -1.69 5.30
CA SER A 63 9.98 -2.38 4.38
C SER A 63 10.98 -3.31 5.09
N ASN A 64 10.73 -3.71 6.33
CA ASN A 64 11.59 -4.66 7.06
C ASN A 64 11.60 -6.02 6.34
N VAL A 65 12.79 -6.49 5.95
CA VAL A 65 12.95 -7.72 5.14
C VAL A 65 12.37 -8.96 5.82
N ASN A 66 12.39 -9.04 7.15
CA ASN A 66 11.81 -10.18 7.86
C ASN A 66 10.28 -10.17 7.82
N ILE A 67 9.65 -8.98 7.87
CA ILE A 67 8.19 -8.82 7.68
C ILE A 67 7.83 -9.19 6.24
N LEU A 68 8.57 -8.69 5.24
CA LEU A 68 8.34 -9.01 3.83
C LEU A 68 8.47 -10.52 3.57
N ARG A 69 9.44 -11.20 4.22
CA ARG A 69 9.60 -12.66 4.12
C ARG A 69 8.36 -13.39 4.63
N ARG A 70 7.80 -12.99 5.78
CA ARG A 70 6.54 -13.59 6.28
C ARG A 70 5.38 -13.38 5.31
N PHE A 71 5.26 -12.19 4.73
CA PHE A 71 4.23 -11.93 3.73
C PHE A 71 4.43 -12.78 2.47
N SER A 72 5.66 -12.93 2.00
CA SER A 72 5.99 -13.85 0.90
C SER A 72 5.59 -15.30 1.20
N GLU A 73 5.92 -15.80 2.39
CA GLU A 73 5.57 -17.14 2.86
C GLU A 73 4.04 -17.35 2.94
N TRP A 74 3.28 -16.29 3.21
CA TRP A 74 1.80 -16.33 3.23
C TRP A 74 1.18 -16.11 1.86
N GLY A 75 1.98 -15.93 0.81
CA GLY A 75 1.55 -15.89 -0.58
C GLY A 75 1.15 -14.51 -1.11
N THR A 76 1.34 -13.43 -0.33
CA THR A 76 1.06 -12.07 -0.80
C THR A 76 1.98 -11.65 -1.94
N GLY A 77 1.48 -10.78 -2.84
CA GLY A 77 2.28 -9.95 -3.71
C GLY A 77 2.79 -8.69 -2.99
N PHE A 78 3.43 -7.79 -3.75
CA PHE A 78 4.00 -6.56 -3.19
C PHE A 78 3.77 -5.37 -4.13
N GLU A 79 3.33 -4.24 -3.56
CA GLU A 79 3.38 -2.94 -4.23
C GLU A 79 4.62 -2.21 -3.73
N ILE A 80 5.41 -1.71 -4.68
CA ILE A 80 6.67 -0.99 -4.44
C ILE A 80 6.65 0.38 -5.10
N VAL A 81 7.44 1.30 -4.56
CA VAL A 81 7.58 2.67 -5.09
C VAL A 81 9.03 3.06 -5.40
N SER A 82 9.95 2.10 -5.35
CA SER A 82 11.37 2.32 -5.67
C SER A 82 12.11 1.02 -5.99
N GLY A 83 13.23 1.12 -6.69
CA GLY A 83 14.14 0.00 -6.92
C GLY A 83 14.73 -0.56 -5.61
N GLY A 84 14.90 0.27 -4.58
CA GLY A 84 15.33 -0.18 -3.27
C GLY A 84 14.30 -1.08 -2.57
N GLU A 85 13.02 -0.82 -2.76
CA GLU A 85 11.94 -1.70 -2.28
C GLU A 85 11.88 -3.00 -3.09
N LEU A 86 12.04 -2.94 -4.42
CA LEU A 86 12.16 -4.15 -5.24
C LEU A 86 13.30 -5.05 -4.74
N PHE A 87 14.49 -4.46 -4.52
CA PHE A 87 15.62 -5.21 -3.97
C PHE A 87 15.28 -5.88 -2.63
N ARG A 88 14.59 -5.19 -1.71
CA ARG A 88 14.17 -5.76 -0.42
C ARG A 88 13.19 -6.91 -0.59
N VAL A 89 12.21 -6.77 -1.48
CA VAL A 89 11.23 -7.82 -1.79
C VAL A 89 11.93 -9.07 -2.32
N LEU A 90 12.83 -8.94 -3.30
CA LEU A 90 13.59 -10.06 -3.84
C LEU A 90 14.50 -10.72 -2.78
N LYS A 91 15.13 -9.94 -1.90
CA LYS A 91 15.90 -10.46 -0.76
C LYS A 91 15.03 -11.16 0.28
N ALA A 92 13.77 -10.81 0.39
CA ALA A 92 12.79 -11.49 1.24
C ALA A 92 12.18 -12.74 0.59
N ALA A 93 12.70 -13.20 -0.55
CA ALA A 93 12.18 -14.29 -1.37
C ALA A 93 10.75 -14.04 -1.92
N GLY A 94 10.38 -12.78 -2.10
CA GLY A 94 9.15 -12.39 -2.80
C GLY A 94 9.22 -12.76 -4.28
N SER A 95 8.09 -13.23 -4.84
CA SER A 95 7.99 -13.52 -6.26
C SER A 95 7.87 -12.23 -7.07
N ALA A 96 8.81 -11.98 -7.98
CA ALA A 96 8.76 -10.82 -8.87
C ALA A 96 7.45 -10.79 -9.70
N SER A 97 6.94 -11.94 -10.12
CA SER A 97 5.68 -12.05 -10.88
C SER A 97 4.42 -11.61 -10.10
N LYS A 98 4.55 -11.27 -8.82
CA LYS A 98 3.52 -10.70 -7.96
C LYS A 98 3.89 -9.30 -7.47
N VAL A 99 4.82 -8.62 -8.13
CA VAL A 99 5.25 -7.26 -7.77
C VAL A 99 4.65 -6.25 -8.75
N ILE A 100 4.09 -5.17 -8.22
CA ILE A 100 3.64 -3.98 -8.97
C ILE A 100 4.49 -2.79 -8.57
N PHE A 101 4.84 -1.94 -9.55
CA PHE A 101 5.68 -0.78 -9.29
C PHE A 101 4.92 0.52 -9.52
N ASP A 102 4.58 1.18 -8.43
CA ASP A 102 3.88 2.46 -8.36
C ASP A 102 4.84 3.66 -8.24
N GLY A 103 4.26 4.87 -8.32
CA GLY A 103 4.95 6.14 -8.03
C GLY A 103 5.44 6.91 -9.25
N PRO A 104 5.38 8.25 -9.20
CA PRO A 104 5.58 9.13 -10.36
C PRO A 104 7.06 9.47 -10.66
N GLY A 105 7.99 8.87 -9.95
CA GLY A 105 9.41 9.23 -10.05
C GLY A 105 10.33 8.08 -10.44
N LYS A 106 9.84 7.08 -11.18
CA LYS A 106 10.66 5.95 -11.62
C LYS A 106 11.78 6.42 -12.56
N THR A 107 13.01 6.11 -12.21
CA THR A 107 14.19 6.38 -13.05
C THR A 107 14.34 5.29 -14.12
N ALA A 108 15.08 5.59 -15.20
CA ALA A 108 15.42 4.59 -16.22
C ALA A 108 16.11 3.35 -15.63
N ALA A 109 16.96 3.53 -14.61
CA ALA A 109 17.65 2.42 -13.92
C ALA A 109 16.66 1.54 -13.14
N GLU A 110 15.66 2.13 -12.49
CA GLU A 110 14.63 1.39 -11.74
C GLU A 110 13.66 0.67 -12.68
N ILE A 111 13.26 1.32 -13.78
CA ILE A 111 12.45 0.69 -14.84
C ILE A 111 13.21 -0.51 -15.43
N ARG A 112 14.48 -0.34 -15.75
CA ARG A 112 15.33 -1.43 -16.22
C ARG A 112 15.38 -2.58 -15.22
N PHE A 113 15.65 -2.31 -13.95
CA PHE A 113 15.69 -3.32 -12.90
C PHE A 113 14.37 -4.07 -12.77
N ALA A 114 13.24 -3.35 -12.87
CA ALA A 114 11.90 -3.93 -12.83
C ALA A 114 11.65 -4.88 -14.02
N LEU A 115 12.01 -4.45 -15.25
CA LEU A 115 11.86 -5.25 -16.47
C LEU A 115 12.77 -6.48 -16.45
N GLU A 116 14.03 -6.34 -16.04
CA GLU A 116 14.99 -7.45 -15.89
C GLU A 116 14.55 -8.45 -14.80
N SER A 117 13.82 -8.01 -13.80
CA SER A 117 13.26 -8.85 -12.73
C SER A 117 11.94 -9.53 -13.13
N ASP A 118 11.35 -9.18 -14.27
CA ASP A 118 10.07 -9.68 -14.78
C ASP A 118 8.92 -9.50 -13.78
N ILE A 119 8.75 -8.26 -13.25
CA ILE A 119 7.67 -7.93 -12.33
C ILE A 119 6.30 -8.04 -13.00
N LEU A 120 5.21 -8.09 -12.22
CA LEU A 120 3.86 -8.24 -12.75
C LEU A 120 3.50 -7.13 -13.73
N PHE A 121 3.61 -5.87 -13.32
CA PHE A 121 3.49 -4.69 -14.19
C PHE A 121 3.99 -3.40 -13.52
N LEU A 122 4.21 -2.38 -14.36
CA LEU A 122 4.50 -1.00 -13.95
C LEU A 122 3.22 -0.16 -14.00
N ASN A 123 2.93 0.60 -12.96
CA ASN A 123 1.87 1.61 -12.95
C ASN A 123 2.42 2.93 -13.51
N VAL A 124 1.94 3.32 -14.67
CA VAL A 124 2.40 4.51 -15.40
C VAL A 124 1.68 5.75 -14.89
N GLU A 125 2.42 6.78 -14.57
CA GLU A 125 1.93 8.01 -13.95
C GLU A 125 1.86 9.21 -14.94
N SER A 126 2.42 9.06 -16.16
CA SER A 126 2.42 10.12 -17.19
C SER A 126 2.81 9.61 -18.56
N GLY A 127 2.51 10.42 -19.60
CA GLY A 127 2.95 10.14 -20.97
C GLY A 127 4.47 10.11 -21.12
N ALA A 128 5.19 11.00 -20.43
CA ALA A 128 6.66 11.03 -20.44
C ALA A 128 7.28 9.77 -19.80
N GLU A 129 6.67 9.25 -18.73
CA GLU A 129 7.10 7.99 -18.13
C GLU A 129 6.85 6.81 -19.07
N ALA A 130 5.70 6.81 -19.77
CA ALA A 130 5.43 5.78 -20.79
C ALA A 130 6.52 5.78 -21.89
N ASP A 131 6.94 6.95 -22.36
CA ASP A 131 8.00 7.08 -23.37
C ASP A 131 9.35 6.56 -22.85
N LEU A 132 9.68 6.81 -21.58
CA LEU A 132 10.88 6.28 -20.92
C LEU A 132 10.84 4.75 -20.78
N ILE A 133 9.67 4.18 -20.47
CA ILE A 133 9.44 2.73 -20.40
C ILE A 133 9.62 2.11 -21.78
N ILE A 134 9.04 2.70 -22.85
CA ILE A 134 9.19 2.23 -24.23
C ILE A 134 10.67 2.20 -24.64
N GLU A 135 11.41 3.29 -24.40
CA GLU A 135 12.83 3.36 -24.72
C GLU A 135 13.64 2.29 -23.96
N THR A 136 13.36 2.12 -22.68
CA THR A 136 14.05 1.12 -21.85
C THR A 136 13.73 -0.30 -22.30
N ALA A 137 12.47 -0.63 -22.56
CA ALA A 137 12.04 -1.94 -23.05
C ALA A 137 12.66 -2.26 -24.40
N ARG A 138 12.73 -1.27 -25.33
CA ARG A 138 13.37 -1.40 -26.65
C ARG A 138 14.86 -1.71 -26.51
N ARG A 139 15.57 -1.02 -25.62
CA ARG A 139 17.02 -1.28 -25.38
C ARG A 139 17.28 -2.68 -24.82
N LEU A 140 16.34 -3.22 -24.05
CA LEU A 140 16.41 -4.56 -23.48
C LEU A 140 15.90 -5.65 -24.42
N GLY A 141 15.26 -5.31 -25.53
CA GLY A 141 14.61 -6.26 -26.43
C GLY A 141 13.44 -7.02 -25.79
N THR A 142 12.72 -6.39 -24.85
CA THR A 142 11.61 -6.99 -24.10
C THR A 142 10.33 -6.18 -24.24
N LYS A 143 9.21 -6.70 -23.71
CA LYS A 143 7.97 -5.97 -23.56
C LYS A 143 7.76 -5.57 -22.11
N ALA A 144 7.25 -4.36 -21.91
CA ALA A 144 6.83 -3.87 -20.61
C ALA A 144 5.32 -4.09 -20.43
N ARG A 145 4.94 -4.88 -19.42
CA ARG A 145 3.55 -4.94 -18.94
C ARG A 145 3.27 -3.69 -18.15
N ILE A 146 2.24 -2.94 -18.54
CA ILE A 146 1.89 -1.68 -17.89
C ILE A 146 0.40 -1.58 -17.59
N SER A 147 0.10 -0.86 -16.52
CA SER A 147 -1.20 -0.27 -16.21
C SER A 147 -1.05 1.25 -16.16
N ILE A 148 -2.10 2.01 -16.42
CA ILE A 148 -2.05 3.47 -16.31
C ILE A 148 -2.80 3.88 -15.05
N ARG A 149 -2.09 4.61 -14.17
CA ARG A 149 -2.69 5.16 -12.96
C ARG A 149 -3.59 6.33 -13.30
N THR A 150 -4.88 6.06 -13.16
CA THR A 150 -5.95 6.99 -13.51
C THR A 150 -6.52 7.65 -12.27
N ASN A 151 -6.52 8.96 -12.27
CA ASN A 151 -7.08 9.77 -11.19
C ASN A 151 -8.59 9.97 -11.44
N PRO A 152 -9.48 9.42 -10.60
CA PRO A 152 -10.93 9.55 -10.77
C PRO A 152 -11.48 10.92 -10.38
N ASN A 153 -10.63 11.81 -9.85
CA ASN A 153 -10.99 13.15 -9.35
C ASN A 153 -12.04 13.13 -8.22
N VAL A 154 -11.96 12.15 -7.35
CA VAL A 154 -12.81 12.00 -6.16
C VAL A 154 -12.08 12.53 -4.93
N ASP A 155 -12.78 13.26 -4.05
CA ASP A 155 -12.24 13.71 -2.77
C ASP A 155 -12.35 12.59 -1.73
N PRO A 156 -11.22 12.01 -1.27
CA PRO A 156 -11.23 10.94 -0.28
C PRO A 156 -11.56 11.41 1.14
N LYS A 157 -11.76 12.73 1.35
CA LYS A 157 -12.06 13.36 2.65
C LYS A 157 -11.06 12.97 3.75
N THR A 158 -9.78 12.93 3.40
CA THR A 158 -8.66 12.60 4.30
C THR A 158 -7.74 13.80 4.50
N HIS A 159 -6.72 13.66 5.36
CA HIS A 159 -5.74 14.72 5.58
C HIS A 159 -5.09 15.15 4.23
N PRO A 160 -4.93 16.47 3.96
CA PRO A 160 -4.43 16.98 2.66
C PRO A 160 -3.12 16.34 2.17
N TYR A 161 -2.20 16.00 3.08
CA TYR A 161 -0.89 15.41 2.73
C TYR A 161 -0.95 13.92 2.35
N ILE A 162 -2.07 13.23 2.57
CA ILE A 162 -2.24 11.80 2.24
C ILE A 162 -3.35 11.53 1.23
N SER A 163 -4.00 12.58 0.71
CA SER A 163 -4.94 12.52 -0.41
C SER A 163 -4.16 12.47 -1.74
N THR A 164 -4.56 11.62 -2.68
CA THR A 164 -3.90 11.45 -3.98
C THR A 164 -4.87 11.41 -5.17
N GLY A 165 -6.17 11.40 -4.92
CA GLY A 165 -7.22 11.18 -5.93
C GLY A 165 -7.81 12.44 -6.58
N MET A 166 -7.29 13.65 -6.34
CA MET A 166 -7.80 14.89 -6.93
C MET A 166 -6.85 15.45 -7.99
N LYS A 167 -7.39 16.24 -8.95
CA LYS A 167 -6.64 16.87 -10.06
C LYS A 167 -5.42 17.71 -9.62
N LYS A 168 -5.44 18.27 -8.42
CA LYS A 168 -4.32 19.08 -7.88
C LYS A 168 -3.13 18.26 -7.37
N HIS A 169 -3.26 16.95 -7.33
CA HIS A 169 -2.21 16.07 -6.84
C HIS A 169 -1.30 15.61 -7.99
N LYS A 170 -0.04 15.32 -7.66
CA LYS A 170 1.00 14.92 -8.62
C LYS A 170 0.86 13.49 -9.16
N PHE A 171 -0.12 12.74 -8.68
CA PHE A 171 -0.25 11.31 -8.96
C PHE A 171 -1.24 11.02 -10.07
N GLY A 172 -0.84 10.14 -11.00
CA GLY A 172 -1.67 9.66 -12.09
C GLY A 172 -2.07 10.73 -13.10
N VAL A 173 -2.83 10.31 -14.08
CA VAL A 173 -3.42 11.16 -15.12
C VAL A 173 -4.94 11.19 -15.02
N GLY A 174 -5.58 12.26 -15.49
CA GLY A 174 -7.04 12.34 -15.50
C GLY A 174 -7.65 11.31 -16.45
N ILE A 175 -8.95 11.00 -16.27
CA ILE A 175 -9.66 9.96 -17.06
C ILE A 175 -9.54 10.17 -18.56
N SER A 176 -9.74 11.41 -19.07
CA SER A 176 -9.62 11.71 -20.51
C SER A 176 -8.19 11.51 -21.01
N GLU A 177 -7.20 11.97 -20.26
CA GLU A 177 -5.79 11.81 -20.60
C GLU A 177 -5.36 10.34 -20.54
N ALA A 178 -5.84 9.58 -19.54
CA ALA A 178 -5.63 8.13 -19.47
C ALA A 178 -6.17 7.44 -20.72
N ARG A 179 -7.40 7.75 -21.13
CA ARG A 179 -8.01 7.21 -22.35
C ARG A 179 -7.13 7.46 -23.58
N GLU A 180 -6.70 8.70 -23.78
CA GLU A 180 -5.84 9.08 -24.92
C GLU A 180 -4.51 8.32 -24.88
N LEU A 181 -3.92 8.19 -23.68
CA LEU A 181 -2.67 7.47 -23.49
C LEU A 181 -2.82 5.97 -23.79
N TYR A 182 -3.91 5.32 -23.36
CA TYR A 182 -4.21 3.94 -23.75
C TYR A 182 -4.32 3.77 -25.27
N LEU A 183 -5.04 4.66 -25.96
CA LEU A 183 -5.21 4.61 -27.40
C LEU A 183 -3.89 4.86 -28.15
N ARG A 184 -3.02 5.71 -27.64
CA ARG A 184 -1.65 5.94 -28.14
C ARG A 184 -0.79 4.69 -28.02
N LEU A 185 -0.86 4.00 -26.89
CA LEU A 185 0.05 2.91 -26.53
C LEU A 185 -0.39 1.55 -27.06
N LYS A 186 -1.65 1.34 -27.43
CA LYS A 186 -2.21 0.02 -27.78
C LYS A 186 -1.49 -0.71 -28.91
N ASN A 187 -0.81 0.02 -29.81
CA ASN A 187 -0.11 -0.55 -30.97
C ASN A 187 1.41 -0.45 -30.85
N ILE A 188 1.94 -0.06 -29.69
CA ILE A 188 3.38 0.03 -29.45
C ILE A 188 3.93 -1.38 -29.17
N PRO A 189 4.86 -1.90 -29.98
CA PRO A 189 5.35 -3.29 -29.85
C PRO A 189 6.00 -3.60 -28.52
N GLU A 190 6.63 -2.62 -27.90
CA GLU A 190 7.33 -2.74 -26.61
C GLU A 190 6.39 -2.72 -25.39
N ILE A 191 5.08 -2.44 -25.61
CA ILE A 191 4.09 -2.28 -24.54
C ILE A 191 3.07 -3.41 -24.58
N GLU A 192 2.74 -3.90 -23.39
CA GLU A 192 1.58 -4.74 -23.13
C GLU A 192 0.68 -4.04 -22.11
N LEU A 193 -0.50 -3.59 -22.57
CA LEU A 193 -1.51 -2.95 -21.71
C LEU A 193 -2.25 -4.02 -20.93
N VAL A 194 -1.98 -4.18 -19.63
CA VAL A 194 -2.53 -5.27 -18.84
C VAL A 194 -3.60 -4.84 -17.84
N GLY A 195 -3.67 -3.57 -17.47
CA GLY A 195 -4.60 -3.14 -16.43
C GLY A 195 -4.94 -1.66 -16.42
N VAL A 196 -5.82 -1.30 -15.49
CA VAL A 196 -6.11 0.08 -15.08
C VAL A 196 -5.85 0.20 -13.59
N THR A 197 -5.16 1.25 -13.16
CA THR A 197 -4.86 1.49 -11.74
C THR A 197 -5.55 2.75 -11.27
N CYS A 198 -6.07 2.70 -10.04
CA CYS A 198 -6.66 3.83 -9.35
C CYS A 198 -6.28 3.80 -7.87
N HIS A 199 -5.68 4.88 -7.36
CA HIS A 199 -5.39 5.00 -5.93
C HIS A 199 -5.80 6.38 -5.42
N MET A 200 -6.72 6.42 -4.46
CA MET A 200 -7.33 7.68 -4.00
C MET A 200 -6.59 8.34 -2.85
N GLY A 201 -5.87 7.58 -2.05
CA GLY A 201 -5.19 8.10 -0.87
C GLY A 201 -5.05 7.07 0.25
N SER A 202 -4.80 7.55 1.46
CA SER A 202 -4.58 6.72 2.63
C SER A 202 -5.45 7.19 3.79
N GLN A 203 -5.73 6.30 4.75
CA GLN A 203 -6.58 6.56 5.92
C GLN A 203 -8.00 6.98 5.52
N ILE A 204 -8.60 6.30 4.56
CA ILE A 204 -9.99 6.51 4.15
C ILE A 204 -10.90 5.75 5.11
N THR A 205 -11.80 6.49 5.76
CA THR A 205 -12.70 5.95 6.80
C THR A 205 -14.16 5.90 6.35
N GLN A 206 -14.46 6.29 5.09
CA GLN A 206 -15.82 6.30 4.53
C GLN A 206 -15.88 5.54 3.21
N MET A 207 -16.98 4.84 2.96
CA MET A 207 -17.17 4.05 1.73
C MET A 207 -17.50 4.87 0.49
N GLY A 208 -18.15 6.03 0.65
CA GLY A 208 -18.62 6.87 -0.47
C GLY A 208 -17.56 7.13 -1.54
N PRO A 209 -16.37 7.64 -1.17
CA PRO A 209 -15.29 7.88 -2.15
C PRO A 209 -14.87 6.63 -2.94
N PHE A 210 -14.85 5.45 -2.31
CA PHE A 210 -14.52 4.20 -3.00
C PHE A 210 -15.54 3.85 -4.08
N VAL A 211 -16.84 3.97 -3.76
CA VAL A 211 -17.93 3.67 -4.70
C VAL A 211 -17.94 4.63 -5.87
N GLU A 212 -17.72 5.92 -5.63
CA GLU A 212 -17.66 6.94 -6.69
C GLU A 212 -16.48 6.70 -7.64
N ALA A 213 -15.31 6.40 -7.11
CA ALA A 213 -14.13 6.07 -7.91
C ALA A 213 -14.35 4.82 -8.76
N LEU A 214 -14.94 3.76 -8.20
CA LEU A 214 -15.24 2.51 -8.91
C LEU A 214 -16.19 2.76 -10.09
N ALA A 215 -17.21 3.59 -9.93
CA ALA A 215 -18.13 3.93 -11.02
C ALA A 215 -17.40 4.63 -12.20
N SER A 216 -16.56 5.61 -11.87
CA SER A 216 -15.78 6.35 -12.87
C SER A 216 -14.77 5.47 -13.61
N ILE A 217 -14.05 4.62 -12.90
CA ILE A 217 -13.06 3.69 -13.46
C ILE A 217 -13.76 2.59 -14.26
N GLY A 218 -14.90 2.08 -13.79
CA GLY A 218 -15.70 1.09 -14.54
C GLY A 218 -16.15 1.59 -15.91
N ALA A 219 -16.56 2.86 -16.00
CA ALA A 219 -16.91 3.49 -17.28
C ALA A 219 -15.71 3.57 -18.24
N LEU A 220 -14.52 3.96 -17.72
CA LEU A 220 -13.29 3.96 -18.51
C LEU A 220 -12.93 2.55 -19.01
N ILE A 221 -12.98 1.54 -18.15
CA ILE A 221 -12.71 0.14 -18.52
C ILE A 221 -13.64 -0.33 -19.64
N GLY A 222 -14.93 0.00 -19.56
CA GLY A 222 -15.92 -0.30 -20.60
C GLY A 222 -15.56 0.31 -21.95
N ASP A 223 -15.19 1.59 -21.97
CA ASP A 223 -14.74 2.28 -23.20
C ASP A 223 -13.44 1.66 -23.75
N LEU A 224 -12.44 1.39 -22.91
CA LEU A 224 -11.18 0.81 -23.34
C LEU A 224 -11.38 -0.59 -23.95
N LYS A 225 -12.21 -1.44 -23.35
CA LYS A 225 -12.56 -2.76 -23.89
C LYS A 225 -13.28 -2.65 -25.25
N SER A 226 -14.19 -1.68 -25.39
CA SER A 226 -14.88 -1.41 -26.64
C SER A 226 -13.92 -0.95 -27.75
N ASN A 227 -12.78 -0.37 -27.37
CA ASN A 227 -11.69 -0.01 -28.27
C ASN A 227 -10.67 -1.15 -28.52
N GLY A 228 -10.96 -2.38 -28.06
CA GLY A 228 -10.14 -3.57 -28.31
C GLY A 228 -8.88 -3.66 -27.44
N ILE A 229 -8.86 -3.02 -26.28
CA ILE A 229 -7.74 -3.10 -25.33
C ILE A 229 -8.00 -4.26 -24.34
N PRO A 230 -7.15 -5.32 -24.32
CA PRO A 230 -7.35 -6.49 -23.48
C PRO A 230 -6.85 -6.25 -22.04
N LEU A 231 -7.74 -5.78 -21.17
CA LEU A 231 -7.43 -5.52 -19.78
C LEU A 231 -7.65 -6.78 -18.92
N GLN A 232 -6.65 -7.15 -18.14
CA GLN A 232 -6.65 -8.32 -17.24
C GLN A 232 -6.78 -7.92 -15.77
N TYR A 233 -6.23 -6.75 -15.39
CA TYR A 233 -6.14 -6.30 -14.00
C TYR A 233 -6.86 -4.98 -13.78
N LEU A 234 -7.63 -4.91 -12.70
CA LEU A 234 -8.06 -3.65 -12.10
C LEU A 234 -7.32 -3.50 -10.77
N ASP A 235 -6.31 -2.64 -10.75
CA ASP A 235 -5.62 -2.30 -9.52
C ASP A 235 -6.34 -1.13 -8.84
N PHE A 236 -6.99 -1.44 -7.72
CA PHE A 236 -7.77 -0.46 -6.98
C PHE A 236 -6.96 0.20 -5.85
N GLY A 237 -5.67 -0.13 -5.76
CA GLY A 237 -4.78 0.43 -4.76
C GLY A 237 -5.12 -0.01 -3.34
N GLY A 238 -4.75 0.84 -2.38
CA GLY A 238 -5.06 0.65 -0.98
C GLY A 238 -5.98 1.74 -0.43
N GLY A 239 -5.62 2.23 0.76
CA GLY A 239 -6.27 3.39 1.35
C GLY A 239 -7.18 3.11 2.53
N LEU A 240 -7.62 1.87 2.75
CA LEU A 240 -8.44 1.51 3.90
C LEU A 240 -7.77 1.96 5.21
N GLY A 241 -8.50 2.73 6.01
CA GLY A 241 -8.03 3.32 7.26
C GLY A 241 -7.99 2.34 8.42
N ILE A 242 -7.37 2.80 9.52
CA ILE A 242 -7.38 2.14 10.82
C ILE A 242 -7.80 3.15 11.90
N THR A 243 -8.16 2.66 13.06
CA THR A 243 -8.45 3.49 14.24
C THR A 243 -7.14 3.98 14.88
N TYR A 244 -7.02 5.28 15.08
CA TYR A 244 -5.97 5.91 15.89
C TYR A 244 -6.55 6.53 17.16
N ASN A 245 -7.68 7.23 17.03
CA ASN A 245 -8.30 7.95 18.15
C ASN A 245 -9.84 8.00 17.99
N GLY A 246 -10.49 6.85 18.02
CA GLY A 246 -11.95 6.75 17.96
C GLY A 246 -12.56 6.77 16.56
N GLU A 247 -11.76 6.77 15.50
CA GLU A 247 -12.27 6.56 14.14
C GLU A 247 -12.83 5.15 13.99
N GLU A 248 -13.91 5.01 13.22
CA GLU A 248 -14.53 3.74 12.88
C GLU A 248 -14.42 3.47 11.37
N PRO A 249 -13.26 3.04 10.88
CA PRO A 249 -13.09 2.72 9.47
C PRO A 249 -13.93 1.49 9.10
N PRO A 250 -14.35 1.36 7.83
CA PRO A 250 -15.02 0.16 7.34
C PRO A 250 -14.21 -1.10 7.62
N SER A 251 -14.89 -2.19 7.94
CA SER A 251 -14.21 -3.49 8.04
C SER A 251 -13.69 -3.95 6.67
N PRO A 252 -12.68 -4.83 6.62
CA PRO A 252 -12.23 -5.43 5.35
C PRO A 252 -13.37 -6.09 4.55
N SER A 253 -14.34 -6.71 5.23
CA SER A 253 -15.50 -7.32 4.57
C SER A 253 -16.47 -6.29 3.98
N CYS A 254 -16.71 -5.17 4.67
CA CYS A 254 -17.53 -4.08 4.13
C CYS A 254 -16.84 -3.43 2.90
N TYR A 255 -15.53 -3.19 3.00
CA TYR A 255 -14.72 -2.68 1.90
C TYR A 255 -14.73 -3.64 0.70
N ALA A 256 -14.52 -4.94 0.93
CA ALA A 256 -14.55 -5.95 -0.10
C ALA A 256 -15.93 -6.05 -0.78
N GLY A 257 -17.01 -6.04 0.00
CA GLY A 257 -18.38 -6.12 -0.55
C GLY A 257 -18.63 -5.06 -1.62
N ALA A 258 -18.27 -3.81 -1.36
CA ALA A 258 -18.46 -2.72 -2.32
C ALA A 258 -17.61 -2.89 -3.59
N ILE A 259 -16.34 -3.34 -3.46
CA ILE A 259 -15.48 -3.59 -4.62
C ILE A 259 -15.97 -4.79 -5.42
N ILE A 260 -16.33 -5.89 -4.77
CA ILE A 260 -16.87 -7.09 -5.43
C ILE A 260 -18.12 -6.74 -6.22
N ASP A 261 -19.08 -6.03 -5.62
CA ASP A 261 -20.30 -5.65 -6.31
C ASP A 261 -20.05 -4.80 -7.56
N ALA A 262 -19.09 -3.89 -7.49
CA ALA A 262 -18.74 -3.04 -8.62
C ALA A 262 -17.91 -3.76 -9.71
N THR A 263 -17.18 -4.83 -9.38
CA THR A 263 -16.18 -5.43 -10.27
C THR A 263 -16.54 -6.82 -10.79
N LYS A 264 -17.52 -7.52 -10.18
CA LYS A 264 -17.90 -8.91 -10.52
C LYS A 264 -18.20 -9.17 -12.00
N ASN A 265 -18.66 -8.14 -12.74
CA ASN A 265 -18.99 -8.25 -14.16
C ASN A 265 -17.87 -7.78 -15.10
N LEU A 266 -16.73 -7.35 -14.55
CA LEU A 266 -15.62 -6.83 -15.37
C LEU A 266 -14.78 -7.94 -16.00
N GLY A 267 -14.81 -9.19 -15.45
CA GLY A 267 -13.98 -10.30 -15.91
C GLY A 267 -12.49 -10.03 -15.77
N MET A 268 -12.10 -9.32 -14.71
CA MET A 268 -10.72 -8.91 -14.43
C MET A 268 -10.30 -9.42 -13.04
N THR A 269 -9.00 -9.60 -12.86
CA THR A 269 -8.42 -9.83 -11.52
C THR A 269 -8.30 -8.49 -10.80
N VAL A 270 -8.89 -8.40 -9.61
CA VAL A 270 -8.78 -7.20 -8.77
C VAL A 270 -7.47 -7.24 -8.00
N VAL A 271 -6.65 -6.22 -8.16
CA VAL A 271 -5.42 -6.03 -7.39
C VAL A 271 -5.68 -5.03 -6.28
N LEU A 272 -5.16 -5.32 -5.10
CA LEU A 272 -5.37 -4.54 -3.89
C LEU A 272 -4.02 -4.30 -3.21
N GLU A 273 -3.80 -3.08 -2.72
CA GLU A 273 -2.53 -2.64 -2.14
C GLU A 273 -2.65 -2.24 -0.66
N PRO A 274 -3.08 -3.15 0.23
CA PRO A 274 -3.18 -2.82 1.64
C PRO A 274 -1.80 -2.60 2.25
N GLY A 275 -1.62 -1.49 2.94
CA GLY A 275 -0.41 -1.22 3.71
C GLY A 275 -0.76 -1.03 5.18
N ARG A 276 -1.27 0.15 5.52
CA ARG A 276 -1.61 0.56 6.89
C ARG A 276 -2.54 -0.42 7.59
N VAL A 277 -3.58 -0.91 6.92
CA VAL A 277 -4.57 -1.84 7.50
C VAL A 277 -3.94 -3.18 7.91
N ILE A 278 -2.82 -3.56 7.30
CA ILE A 278 -2.09 -4.79 7.65
C ILE A 278 -1.12 -4.56 8.82
N VAL A 279 -0.31 -3.49 8.79
CA VAL A 279 0.80 -3.32 9.76
C VAL A 279 0.53 -2.30 10.87
N GLY A 280 -0.43 -1.39 10.69
CA GLY A 280 -0.59 -0.24 11.58
C GLY A 280 -0.87 -0.59 13.03
N ASN A 281 -1.74 -1.57 13.29
CA ASN A 281 -2.09 -2.03 14.63
C ASN A 281 -1.33 -3.30 15.06
N ALA A 282 -0.35 -3.72 14.27
CA ALA A 282 0.43 -4.93 14.52
C ALA A 282 1.75 -4.65 15.26
N GLY A 283 2.09 -3.38 15.46
CA GLY A 283 3.34 -2.96 16.05
C GLY A 283 3.20 -1.90 17.13
N ILE A 284 4.19 -1.84 18.01
CA ILE A 284 4.35 -0.80 19.03
C ILE A 284 5.78 -0.25 18.99
N LEU A 285 5.97 0.98 19.49
CA LEU A 285 7.28 1.51 19.85
C LEU A 285 7.48 1.29 21.35
N LEU A 286 8.47 0.48 21.70
CA LEU A 286 8.91 0.28 23.08
C LEU A 286 10.01 1.28 23.41
N SER A 287 9.85 2.02 24.52
CA SER A 287 10.85 2.97 25.01
C SER A 287 11.02 2.86 26.51
N ARG A 288 12.14 3.35 27.01
CA ARG A 288 12.49 3.36 28.44
C ARG A 288 12.39 4.77 29.00
N VAL A 289 11.81 4.88 30.20
CA VAL A 289 11.85 6.12 30.98
C VAL A 289 13.26 6.35 31.46
N VAL A 290 13.89 7.44 31.04
CA VAL A 290 15.25 7.84 31.43
C VAL A 290 15.21 8.72 32.69
N VAL A 291 14.31 9.71 32.71
CA VAL A 291 14.20 10.68 33.80
C VAL A 291 12.75 11.07 34.02
N ARG A 292 12.40 11.26 35.30
CA ARG A 292 11.19 11.99 35.70
C ARG A 292 11.59 13.30 36.36
N LYS A 293 10.95 14.41 35.95
CA LYS A 293 11.17 15.71 36.59
C LYS A 293 9.88 16.50 36.72
N SER A 294 9.83 17.40 37.68
CA SER A 294 8.72 18.35 37.85
C SER A 294 9.24 19.78 37.74
N GLN A 295 8.42 20.66 37.18
CA GLN A 295 8.68 22.10 37.08
C GLN A 295 7.36 22.85 37.34
N GLY A 296 7.22 23.40 38.52
CA GLY A 296 5.93 23.88 39.03
C GLY A 296 4.92 22.72 39.07
N ASP A 297 3.72 22.94 38.52
CA ASP A 297 2.63 21.94 38.47
C ASP A 297 2.78 20.95 37.29
N LYS A 298 3.81 21.09 36.46
CA LYS A 298 4.04 20.19 35.32
C LYS A 298 4.98 19.05 35.69
N HIS A 299 4.55 17.84 35.33
CA HIS A 299 5.33 16.61 35.49
C HIS A 299 5.77 16.11 34.10
N PHE A 300 7.06 15.83 33.94
CA PHE A 300 7.65 15.36 32.69
C PHE A 300 8.19 13.94 32.87
N VAL A 301 7.89 13.11 31.90
CA VAL A 301 8.49 11.78 31.72
C VAL A 301 9.37 11.85 30.49
N ILE A 302 10.67 11.75 30.67
CA ILE A 302 11.67 11.78 29.60
C ILE A 302 11.96 10.33 29.21
N ILE A 303 11.82 10.03 27.93
CA ILE A 303 12.06 8.68 27.36
C ILE A 303 13.24 8.72 26.40
N ASP A 304 13.75 7.57 26.03
CA ASP A 304 14.86 7.39 25.10
C ASP A 304 14.45 7.41 23.62
N ALA A 305 13.16 7.61 23.31
CA ALA A 305 12.64 7.77 21.97
C ALA A 305 12.32 9.24 21.65
N GLY A 306 12.55 9.65 20.41
CA GLY A 306 12.26 10.99 19.91
C GLY A 306 11.47 11.00 18.61
N MET A 307 11.34 12.18 17.98
CA MET A 307 10.64 12.30 16.71
C MET A 307 11.39 11.65 15.52
N ASN A 308 12.67 11.36 15.66
CA ASN A 308 13.42 10.53 14.71
C ASN A 308 12.96 9.07 14.72
N ASP A 309 12.45 8.58 15.88
CA ASP A 309 11.93 7.24 16.03
C ASP A 309 10.43 7.17 15.68
N LEU A 310 9.66 8.23 16.04
CA LEU A 310 8.23 8.33 15.77
C LEU A 310 7.87 9.73 15.25
N ILE A 311 8.01 9.93 13.93
CA ILE A 311 7.80 11.25 13.30
C ILE A 311 6.32 11.64 13.16
N ARG A 312 5.38 10.69 13.20
CA ARG A 312 3.98 10.96 12.89
C ARG A 312 3.29 11.98 13.81
N PRO A 313 3.50 11.99 15.13
CA PRO A 313 2.94 13.03 15.99
C PRO A 313 3.36 14.46 15.57
N PRO A 314 4.65 14.78 15.41
CA PRO A 314 5.05 16.15 15.01
C PRO A 314 4.71 16.49 13.56
N LEU A 315 4.68 15.50 12.63
CA LEU A 315 4.44 15.75 11.20
C LEU A 315 2.96 15.86 10.85
N TYR A 316 2.11 15.02 11.44
CA TYR A 316 0.69 14.90 11.11
C TYR A 316 -0.25 15.24 12.25
N GLY A 317 0.25 15.57 13.45
CA GLY A 317 -0.59 15.67 14.65
C GLY A 317 -1.25 14.33 15.02
N SER A 318 -0.69 13.21 14.58
CA SER A 318 -1.29 11.89 14.76
C SER A 318 -1.30 11.47 16.22
N HIS A 319 -2.46 11.00 16.68
CA HIS A 319 -2.58 10.37 17.99
C HIS A 319 -1.92 8.98 18.00
N HIS A 320 -1.26 8.65 19.09
CA HIS A 320 -0.77 7.31 19.42
C HIS A 320 -1.02 7.07 20.90
N ASN A 321 -1.66 5.94 21.23
CA ASN A 321 -1.90 5.56 22.62
C ASN A 321 -0.57 5.25 23.33
N ILE A 322 -0.44 5.70 24.58
CA ILE A 322 0.66 5.37 25.47
C ILE A 322 0.11 4.44 26.55
N TRP A 323 0.77 3.32 26.77
CA TRP A 323 0.35 2.25 27.68
C TRP A 323 1.32 2.12 28.87
#